data_5abf12ee8ecb2b06ee7920b6d94436f1
#
_entry.id   5abf12ee8ecb2b06ee7920b6d94436f1
#
_cell.length_a   1.000
_cell.length_b   1.000
_cell.length_c   1.000
_cell.angle_alpha   90.00
_cell.angle_beta   90.00
_cell.angle_gamma   90.00
#
_symmetry.space_group_name_H-M   'P 1'
#
loop_
_entity.id
_entity.type
_entity.pdbx_description
1 polymer ?
#
loop_
_entity_poly.entity_id
_entity_poly.type
_entity_poly.pdbx_seq_one_letter_code
_entity_poly.pdbx_strand_id
1 'polypeptide(L)'
;MLKITVQEDVTLWRLHLSGKLVGAWVAETENAWRSAPVSGRRVEVDLRELTWIDEAGRRLLQTMNQAGACFIAKGVAMEALVEEITGKPARQRAPH
;
A
#
# COMPACT_ATOMS: atom_id res chain seq x y z
N MET A 1 -11.18 8.05 9.26
CA MET A 1 -10.29 9.06 8.73
C MET A 1 -8.98 8.45 8.28
N LEU A 2 -8.38 8.97 7.23
CA LEU A 2 -7.14 8.43 6.70
C LEU A 2 -6.14 9.56 6.46
N LYS A 3 -4.90 9.34 6.85
CA LYS A 3 -3.83 10.28 6.55
C LYS A 3 -2.98 9.67 5.45
N ILE A 4 -2.79 10.42 4.36
CA ILE A 4 -2.04 9.99 3.20
C ILE A 4 -0.80 10.86 3.08
N THR A 5 0.37 10.25 3.04
CA THR A 5 1.64 10.96 2.94
C THR A 5 2.46 10.35 1.81
N VAL A 6 3.11 11.20 1.02
CA VAL A 6 3.99 10.75 -0.05
C VAL A 6 5.42 11.12 0.32
N GLN A 7 6.31 10.15 0.22
CA GLN A 7 7.75 10.35 0.40
C GLN A 7 8.44 9.89 -0.87
N GLU A 8 9.37 10.69 -1.38
CA GLU A 8 10.06 10.30 -2.61
C GLU A 8 11.50 10.75 -2.61
N ASP A 9 12.32 9.96 -3.29
CA ASP A 9 13.69 10.32 -3.61
C ASP A 9 14.01 9.79 -5.01
N VAL A 10 15.27 9.75 -5.40
CA VAL A 10 15.64 9.38 -6.77
C VAL A 10 15.24 7.98 -7.18
N THR A 11 15.17 7.05 -6.23
CA THR A 11 14.92 5.64 -6.55
C THR A 11 13.61 5.12 -5.99
N LEU A 12 12.94 5.88 -5.12
CA LEU A 12 11.80 5.40 -4.35
C LEU A 12 10.67 6.41 -4.35
N TRP A 13 9.47 5.90 -4.53
CA TRP A 13 8.24 6.67 -4.30
C TRP A 13 7.39 5.86 -3.33
N ARG A 14 7.14 6.40 -2.15
CA ARG A 14 6.42 5.68 -1.10
C ARG A 14 5.14 6.39 -0.73
N LEU A 15 4.05 5.64 -0.72
CA LEU A 15 2.74 6.10 -0.28
C LEU A 15 2.49 5.54 1.11
N HIS A 16 2.41 6.42 2.10
CA HIS A 16 2.20 6.01 3.48
C HIS A 16 0.76 6.27 3.88
N LEU A 17 0.07 5.25 4.37
CA LEU A 17 -1.33 5.32 4.77
C LEU A 17 -1.44 5.07 6.26
N SER A 18 -2.15 5.97 6.95
CA SER A 18 -2.34 5.86 8.40
C SER A 18 -3.81 6.05 8.72
N GLY A 19 -4.42 5.08 9.37
CA GLY A 19 -5.81 5.14 9.76
C GLY A 19 -6.68 4.11 9.06
N LYS A 20 -7.80 4.56 8.51
CA LYS A 20 -8.81 3.66 7.92
C LYS A 20 -8.98 3.92 6.44
N LEU A 21 -8.70 2.91 5.64
CA LEU A 21 -8.85 2.99 4.18
C LEU A 21 -10.26 2.52 3.83
N VAL A 22 -11.21 3.42 3.94
CA VAL A 22 -12.62 3.09 3.76
C VAL A 22 -13.34 4.22 3.04
N GLY A 23 -14.41 3.88 2.34
CA GLY A 23 -15.31 4.86 1.74
C GLY A 23 -14.63 5.80 0.79
N ALA A 24 -14.89 7.09 0.94
CA ALA A 24 -14.34 8.12 0.06
C ALA A 24 -12.81 8.20 0.12
N TRP A 25 -12.19 7.71 1.20
CA TRP A 25 -10.74 7.71 1.31
C TRP A 25 -10.06 6.79 0.31
N VAL A 26 -10.80 5.79 -0.19
CA VAL A 26 -10.28 4.90 -1.21
C VAL A 26 -9.97 5.67 -2.49
N ALA A 27 -10.89 6.53 -2.92
CA ALA A 27 -10.66 7.35 -4.12
C ALA A 27 -9.53 8.34 -3.92
N GLU A 28 -9.42 8.92 -2.72
CA GLU A 28 -8.32 9.83 -2.41
C GLU A 28 -6.98 9.12 -2.48
N THR A 29 -6.93 7.91 -1.96
CA THR A 29 -5.71 7.12 -2.00
C THR A 29 -5.35 6.75 -3.43
N GLU A 30 -6.35 6.38 -4.23
CA GLU A 30 -6.10 6.06 -5.62
C GLU A 30 -5.55 7.25 -6.38
N ASN A 31 -6.10 8.44 -6.14
CA ASN A 31 -5.60 9.65 -6.79
C ASN A 31 -4.15 9.92 -6.41
N ALA A 32 -3.81 9.76 -5.13
CA ALA A 32 -2.44 9.94 -4.68
C ALA A 32 -1.50 8.94 -5.35
N TRP A 33 -1.94 7.68 -5.42
CA TRP A 33 -1.13 6.63 -6.04
C TRP A 33 -0.92 6.90 -7.52
N ARG A 34 -1.93 7.38 -8.21
CA ARG A 34 -1.83 7.64 -9.66
C ARG A 34 -0.92 8.81 -9.96
N SER A 35 -0.55 9.60 -8.95
CA SER A 35 0.42 10.66 -9.15
C SER A 35 1.86 10.17 -9.12
N ALA A 36 2.08 8.88 -8.86
CA ALA A 36 3.42 8.31 -8.84
C ALA A 36 4.05 8.44 -10.22
N PRO A 37 5.35 8.73 -10.27
CA PRO A 37 6.03 8.88 -11.57
C PRO A 37 6.08 7.54 -12.30
N VAL A 38 6.02 7.63 -13.62
CA VAL A 38 6.02 6.45 -14.47
C VAL A 38 7.43 5.91 -14.67
N SER A 39 8.43 6.71 -14.41
CA SER A 39 9.81 6.35 -14.67
C SER A 39 10.36 5.49 -13.56
N GLY A 40 10.98 4.43 -13.85
CA GLY A 40 11.82 3.51 -13.10
C GLY A 40 11.95 3.55 -11.59
N ARG A 41 11.25 4.39 -10.87
CA ARG A 41 11.29 4.41 -9.42
C ARG A 41 10.50 3.25 -8.85
N ARG A 42 10.97 2.74 -7.73
CA ARG A 42 10.24 1.71 -7.00
C ARG A 42 9.05 2.36 -6.30
N VAL A 43 7.88 1.77 -6.46
CA VAL A 43 6.67 2.25 -5.80
C VAL A 43 6.37 1.34 -4.61
N GLU A 44 6.33 1.92 -3.42
CA GLU A 44 6.01 1.19 -2.20
C GLU A 44 4.76 1.77 -1.56
N VAL A 45 3.94 0.90 -1.00
CA VAL A 45 2.75 1.31 -0.25
C VAL A 45 2.95 0.83 1.19
N ASP A 46 3.06 1.78 2.11
CA ASP A 46 3.36 1.49 3.51
C ASP A 46 2.05 1.40 4.29
N LEU A 47 1.73 0.19 4.72
CA LEU A 47 0.48 -0.11 5.42
C LEU A 47 0.69 -0.33 6.92
N ARG A 48 1.88 -0.03 7.43
CA ARG A 48 2.18 -0.35 8.83
C ARG A 48 1.30 0.36 9.83
N GLU A 49 0.74 1.51 9.44
CA GLU A 49 -0.13 2.27 10.33
C GLU A 49 -1.59 2.23 9.90
N LEU A 50 -1.91 1.37 8.97
CA LEU A 50 -3.29 1.17 8.54
C LEU A 50 -3.99 0.29 9.57
N THR A 51 -5.15 0.73 10.07
CA THR A 51 -5.86 0.03 11.12
C THR A 51 -7.12 -0.68 10.62
N TRP A 52 -7.62 -0.28 9.46
CA TRP A 52 -8.84 -0.89 8.93
C TRP A 52 -8.90 -0.68 7.42
N ILE A 53 -9.54 -1.61 6.73
CA ILE A 53 -9.72 -1.53 5.29
C ILE A 53 -11.07 -2.16 4.93
N ASP A 54 -11.83 -1.51 4.05
CA ASP A 54 -13.07 -2.08 3.57
C ASP A 54 -12.82 -2.79 2.23
N GLU A 55 -13.89 -3.32 1.64
CA GLU A 55 -13.77 -4.10 0.41
C GLU A 55 -13.21 -3.26 -0.74
N ALA A 56 -13.65 -2.01 -0.86
CA ALA A 56 -13.15 -1.15 -1.93
C ALA A 56 -11.67 -0.86 -1.75
N GLY A 57 -11.23 -0.65 -0.50
CA GLY A 57 -9.81 -0.46 -0.23
C GLY A 57 -8.99 -1.68 -0.59
N ARG A 58 -9.52 -2.86 -0.26
CA ARG A 58 -8.87 -4.13 -0.60
C ARG A 58 -8.70 -4.27 -2.10
N ARG A 59 -9.73 -3.93 -2.88
CA ARG A 59 -9.62 -3.97 -4.34
C ARG A 59 -8.59 -3.00 -4.87
N LEU A 60 -8.49 -1.82 -4.25
CA LEU A 60 -7.47 -0.85 -4.66
C LEU A 60 -6.08 -1.43 -4.44
N LEU A 61 -5.84 -2.07 -3.30
CA LEU A 61 -4.54 -2.67 -3.05
C LEU A 61 -4.24 -3.79 -4.06
N GLN A 62 -5.26 -4.54 -4.47
CA GLN A 62 -5.07 -5.55 -5.51
C GLN A 62 -4.66 -4.91 -6.84
N THR A 63 -5.29 -3.80 -7.19
CA THR A 63 -4.93 -3.06 -8.40
C THR A 63 -3.50 -2.57 -8.34
N MET A 64 -3.09 -2.02 -7.20
CA MET A 64 -1.73 -1.57 -7.00
C MET A 64 -0.73 -2.72 -7.15
N ASN A 65 -1.07 -3.88 -6.60
CA ASN A 65 -0.21 -5.05 -6.72
C ASN A 65 -0.04 -5.46 -8.18
N GLN A 66 -1.12 -5.44 -8.94
CA GLN A 66 -1.06 -5.80 -10.35
C GLN A 66 -0.22 -4.81 -11.15
N ALA A 67 -0.13 -3.58 -10.68
CA ALA A 67 0.68 -2.55 -11.32
C ALA A 67 2.14 -2.58 -10.85
N GLY A 68 2.50 -3.51 -9.98
CA GLY A 68 3.88 -3.70 -9.57
C GLY A 68 4.28 -3.02 -8.27
N ALA A 69 3.32 -2.48 -7.51
CA ALA A 69 3.65 -1.86 -6.23
C ALA A 69 4.08 -2.91 -5.22
N CYS A 70 4.98 -2.52 -4.32
CA CYS A 70 5.41 -3.35 -3.20
C CYS A 70 4.73 -2.86 -1.94
N PHE A 71 4.40 -3.78 -1.03
CA PHE A 71 3.70 -3.41 0.20
C PHE A 71 4.60 -3.64 1.41
N ILE A 72 4.49 -2.74 2.38
CA ILE A 72 5.14 -2.90 3.68
C ILE A 72 4.04 -3.05 4.70
N ALA A 73 4.07 -4.13 5.47
CA ALA A 73 3.03 -4.42 6.45
C ALA A 73 3.66 -4.80 7.78
N LYS A 74 2.88 -4.65 8.84
CA LYS A 74 3.31 -4.99 10.18
C LYS A 74 2.10 -5.51 10.97
N GLY A 75 2.31 -6.58 11.71
CA GLY A 75 1.24 -7.19 12.50
C GLY A 75 0.53 -8.29 11.75
N VAL A 76 -0.05 -9.21 12.51
CA VAL A 76 -0.60 -10.44 11.94
C VAL A 76 -1.67 -10.17 10.91
N ALA A 77 -2.61 -9.28 11.23
CA ALA A 77 -3.74 -9.05 10.35
C ALA A 77 -3.32 -8.41 9.04
N MET A 78 -2.44 -7.42 9.09
CA MET A 78 -2.04 -6.70 7.88
C MET A 78 -1.10 -7.54 7.04
N GLU A 79 -0.23 -8.32 7.67
CA GLU A 79 0.63 -9.24 6.94
C GLU A 79 -0.18 -10.31 6.22
N ALA A 80 -1.23 -10.81 6.88
CA ALA A 80 -2.10 -11.80 6.24
C ALA A 80 -2.83 -11.18 5.05
N LEU A 81 -3.26 -9.93 5.17
CA LEU A 81 -3.91 -9.24 4.06
C LEU A 81 -2.97 -9.10 2.87
N VAL A 82 -1.73 -8.70 3.11
CA VAL A 82 -0.75 -8.55 2.04
C VAL A 82 -0.47 -9.90 1.38
N GLU A 83 -0.37 -10.96 2.16
CA GLU A 83 -0.17 -12.28 1.59
C GLU A 83 -1.33 -12.70 0.70
N GLU A 84 -2.56 -12.39 1.12
CA GLU A 84 -3.72 -12.68 0.28
C GLU A 84 -3.68 -11.92 -1.05
N ILE A 85 -3.31 -10.64 -0.97
CA ILE A 85 -3.32 -9.77 -2.15
C ILE A 85 -2.22 -10.15 -3.12
N THR A 86 -1.03 -10.42 -2.60
CA THR A 86 0.15 -10.63 -3.45
C THR A 86 0.40 -12.09 -3.75
N GLY A 87 -0.13 -13.00 -2.95
CA GLY A 87 0.18 -14.42 -3.06
C GLY A 87 1.57 -14.77 -2.57
N LYS A 88 2.22 -13.86 -1.84
CA LYS A 88 3.58 -14.03 -1.36
C LYS A 88 3.68 -13.65 0.09
N PRO A 89 4.66 -14.18 0.84
CA PRO A 89 4.90 -13.76 2.21
C PRO A 89 5.19 -12.27 2.29
N ALA A 90 4.84 -11.66 3.42
CA ALA A 90 5.06 -10.24 3.62
C ALA A 90 6.54 -9.91 3.56
N ARG A 91 6.85 -8.72 3.05
CA ARG A 91 8.21 -8.33 2.72
C ARG A 91 9.15 -8.20 3.91
N GLN A 92 8.67 -7.72 5.02
CA GLN A 92 9.56 -7.46 6.14
C GLN A 92 10.13 -8.73 6.71
N ARG A 93 9.66 -9.85 6.27
CA ARG A 93 10.15 -11.10 6.74
C ARG A 93 11.35 -11.55 5.94
N ALA A 94 12.49 -11.60 6.57
CA ALA A 94 13.70 -12.04 5.92
C ALA A 94 13.74 -13.56 5.89
N PRO A 95 13.89 -14.15 4.75
CA PRO A 95 13.86 -15.62 4.66
C PRO A 95 15.12 -16.28 5.15
N HIS A 96 16.11 -15.60 5.21
CA HIS A 96 17.38 -16.11 5.57
C HIS A 96 18.02 -17.02 4.61
#